data_d8097427335c65f2ba539a3d32c13073
#
_entry.id   d8097427335c65f2ba539a3d32c13073
#
_cell.length_a   1.000
_cell.length_b   1.000
_cell.length_c   1.000
_cell.angle_alpha   90.00
_cell.angle_beta   90.00
_cell.angle_gamma   90.00
#
_symmetry.space_group_name_H-M   'P 1'
#
loop_
_entity.id
_entity.type
_entity.pdbx_description
1 polymer ?
#
loop_
_entity_poly.entity_id
_entity_poly.type
_entity_poly.pdbx_seq_one_letter_code
_entity_poly.pdbx_strand_id
1 'polypeptide(L)'
;VTSRYKDELFRLYPLLQKEKKKENKMSFSDLLEEGTRLLKMGKNSRPEWIIVDEVQDSDRSQLEFLEALKGPETKIFAVGDPNQVIYSFRGTTQNMFFLLKNRFQAKELSLPVNYRSKASILEAANRFLQFGGKIQGSNECGEKIQIRNHYDPFQEAMYLADNIWTLHQEGKEYRDIAVFYRLQKQAEILEKMFAEQNIPYEVSVKKSWKDIPVLNWLMYVLRFATHPDDIQAGMQVLMDKRFGDKFTKKKAEDIIKNHKTEKSDIYKNMMLFYTEKEVLSGEDIFDSLGLKEALHPTSADYQQDAKQVLDFLNQICTYSREKKLNMSDGIREFLNGVALGTIESPEDTQESAEKEEAGGRVKLMTLHASKGLEFDTVFIIGVNPGLLPIRCSSFDQEEEERRLFFVGITRARNHLELSYYTNPGEPGVLGSYSNYLKMIPEELLEWKEIRSDEEKRTNLKELTRRAKEEIRKAEAQKAENVQEQKTESEKTENVQEQKAIHPKYGTGIVTSEDDMMVEVEFPNYGKKQFIKAFQEVEMIR
;
A
#
# COMPACT_ATOMS: atom_id res chain seq x y z
N VAL A 1 -17.46 -17.04 16.18
CA VAL A 1 -17.81 -16.70 14.78
C VAL A 1 -19.31 -16.52 14.68
N THR A 2 -19.78 -15.30 14.75
CA THR A 2 -21.18 -14.90 14.50
C THR A 2 -21.41 -14.66 13.00
N SER A 3 -20.90 -15.51 12.15
CA SER A 3 -21.03 -15.37 10.71
C SER A 3 -22.34 -15.95 10.22
N ARG A 4 -23.04 -15.25 9.34
CA ARG A 4 -24.19 -15.72 8.56
C ARG A 4 -23.87 -17.02 7.79
N TYR A 5 -22.59 -17.27 7.50
CA TYR A 5 -22.07 -18.41 6.74
C TYR A 5 -21.33 -19.43 7.60
N LYS A 6 -21.64 -19.50 8.90
CA LYS A 6 -20.96 -20.39 9.84
C LYS A 6 -20.94 -21.84 9.39
N ASP A 7 -22.08 -22.36 8.96
CA ASP A 7 -22.21 -23.77 8.57
C ASP A 7 -21.47 -24.08 7.26
N GLU A 8 -21.45 -23.13 6.32
CA GLU A 8 -20.67 -23.26 5.08
C GLU A 8 -19.17 -23.22 5.36
N LEU A 9 -18.71 -22.35 6.25
CA LEU A 9 -17.31 -22.31 6.67
C LEU A 9 -16.86 -23.60 7.34
N PHE A 10 -17.70 -24.20 8.20
CA PHE A 10 -17.40 -25.49 8.80
C PHE A 10 -17.32 -26.66 7.79
N ARG A 11 -18.07 -26.58 6.69
CA ARG A 11 -17.97 -27.55 5.58
C ARG A 11 -16.74 -27.32 4.70
N LEU A 12 -16.38 -26.07 4.47
CA LEU A 12 -15.23 -25.67 3.64
C LEU A 12 -13.89 -25.96 4.30
N TYR A 13 -13.79 -25.81 5.63
CA TYR A 13 -12.53 -25.97 6.35
C TYR A 13 -11.87 -27.35 6.15
N PRO A 14 -12.57 -28.49 6.31
CA PRO A 14 -11.98 -29.80 6.04
C PRO A 14 -11.54 -29.99 4.59
N LEU A 15 -12.28 -29.41 3.63
CA LEU A 15 -11.93 -29.47 2.21
C LEU A 15 -10.65 -28.67 1.94
N LEU A 16 -10.54 -27.47 2.52
CA LEU A 16 -9.33 -26.64 2.45
C LEU A 16 -8.12 -27.39 3.04
N GLN A 17 -8.27 -28.01 4.20
CA GLN A 17 -7.20 -28.78 4.83
C GLN A 17 -6.76 -29.99 3.98
N LYS A 18 -7.71 -30.65 3.34
CA LYS A 18 -7.41 -31.75 2.42
C LYS A 18 -6.64 -31.27 1.19
N GLU A 19 -7.04 -30.13 0.61
CA GLU A 19 -6.39 -29.58 -0.57
C GLU A 19 -4.98 -29.05 -0.23
N LYS A 20 -4.80 -28.36 0.90
CA LYS A 20 -3.47 -27.95 1.39
C LYS A 20 -2.51 -29.14 1.51
N LYS A 21 -2.97 -30.26 2.09
CA LYS A 21 -2.17 -31.48 2.20
C LYS A 21 -1.80 -32.08 0.84
N LYS A 22 -2.76 -32.09 -0.09
CA LYS A 22 -2.52 -32.59 -1.46
C LYS A 22 -1.48 -31.74 -2.19
N GLU A 23 -1.54 -30.42 -2.01
CA GLU A 23 -0.61 -29.47 -2.63
C GLU A 23 0.69 -29.29 -1.84
N ASN A 24 0.87 -29.98 -0.71
CA ASN A 24 2.00 -29.84 0.22
C ASN A 24 2.22 -28.38 0.66
N LYS A 25 1.12 -27.67 0.99
CA LYS A 25 1.11 -26.27 1.41
C LYS A 25 0.62 -26.13 2.85
N MET A 26 1.18 -25.15 3.56
CA MET A 26 0.80 -24.79 4.93
C MET A 26 0.55 -23.28 5.04
N SER A 27 -0.44 -22.90 5.84
CA SER A 27 -0.58 -21.51 6.32
C SER A 27 0.25 -21.29 7.58
N PHE A 28 0.43 -20.05 8.02
CA PHE A 28 1.11 -19.75 9.29
C PHE A 28 0.42 -20.43 10.50
N SER A 29 -0.91 -20.49 10.49
CA SER A 29 -1.66 -21.22 11.53
C SER A 29 -1.36 -22.72 11.51
N ASP A 30 -1.27 -23.35 10.33
CA ASP A 30 -0.91 -24.76 10.21
C ASP A 30 0.51 -25.04 10.73
N LEU A 31 1.45 -24.10 10.54
CA LEU A 31 2.81 -24.22 11.07
C LEU A 31 2.82 -24.25 12.61
N LEU A 32 2.01 -23.40 13.25
CA LEU A 32 1.87 -23.39 14.71
C LEU A 32 1.19 -24.66 15.23
N GLU A 33 0.10 -25.11 14.57
CA GLU A 33 -0.61 -26.33 14.93
C GLU A 33 0.29 -27.57 14.81
N GLU A 34 1.00 -27.67 13.68
CA GLU A 34 1.91 -28.81 13.44
C GLU A 34 3.14 -28.77 14.34
N GLY A 35 3.73 -27.58 14.57
CA GLY A 35 4.79 -27.39 15.56
C GLY A 35 4.36 -27.80 16.97
N THR A 36 3.16 -27.40 17.38
CA THR A 36 2.55 -27.79 18.65
C THR A 36 2.39 -29.31 18.75
N ARG A 37 1.91 -29.95 17.68
CA ARG A 37 1.74 -31.40 17.60
C ARG A 37 3.07 -32.14 17.75
N LEU A 38 4.10 -31.71 17.02
CA LEU A 38 5.45 -32.30 17.07
C LEU A 38 6.09 -32.16 18.45
N LEU A 39 5.95 -31.00 19.08
CA LEU A 39 6.43 -30.76 20.44
C LEU A 39 5.75 -31.66 21.47
N LYS A 40 4.45 -31.91 21.35
CA LYS A 40 3.69 -32.83 22.22
C LYS A 40 4.13 -34.27 22.04
N MET A 41 4.69 -34.65 20.90
CA MET A 41 5.24 -36.00 20.67
C MET A 41 6.56 -36.29 21.42
N GLY A 42 7.15 -35.31 22.08
CA GLY A 42 8.21 -35.51 23.08
C GLY A 42 9.61 -35.80 22.53
N LYS A 43 9.88 -35.63 21.23
CA LYS A 43 11.16 -35.98 20.60
C LYS A 43 12.22 -34.87 20.62
N ASN A 44 11.90 -33.67 21.10
CA ASN A 44 12.77 -32.49 21.01
C ASN A 44 13.29 -32.05 22.37
N SER A 45 14.52 -31.50 22.40
CA SER A 45 15.05 -30.81 23.58
C SER A 45 14.19 -29.59 23.90
N ARG A 46 13.98 -29.32 25.17
CA ARG A 46 13.25 -28.15 25.64
C ARG A 46 14.20 -27.02 25.91
N PRO A 47 13.83 -25.76 25.57
CA PRO A 47 14.67 -24.61 25.88
C PRO A 47 14.72 -24.37 27.40
N GLU A 48 15.81 -23.83 27.86
CA GLU A 48 15.95 -23.39 29.26
C GLU A 48 15.11 -22.12 29.49
N TRP A 49 15.10 -21.20 28.53
CA TRP A 49 14.37 -19.93 28.58
C TRP A 49 13.49 -19.76 27.37
N ILE A 50 12.29 -19.23 27.58
CA ILE A 50 11.39 -18.72 26.56
C ILE A 50 11.18 -17.23 26.86
N ILE A 51 11.58 -16.36 25.95
CA ILE A 51 11.37 -14.92 26.03
C ILE A 51 10.34 -14.54 24.97
N VAL A 52 9.26 -13.88 25.40
CA VAL A 52 8.16 -13.46 24.51
C VAL A 52 8.00 -11.95 24.63
N ASP A 53 8.18 -11.25 23.53
CA ASP A 53 7.91 -9.82 23.44
C ASP A 53 6.52 -9.58 22.84
N GLU A 54 5.95 -8.39 23.08
CA GLU A 54 4.62 -7.98 22.59
C GLU A 54 3.53 -9.05 22.83
N VAL A 55 3.58 -9.70 24.00
CA VAL A 55 2.73 -10.86 24.29
C VAL A 55 1.24 -10.57 24.21
N GLN A 56 0.81 -9.32 24.35
CA GLN A 56 -0.59 -8.90 24.21
C GLN A 56 -1.15 -9.11 22.80
N ASP A 57 -0.30 -9.23 21.77
CA ASP A 57 -0.72 -9.49 20.39
C ASP A 57 -0.83 -10.98 20.07
N SER A 58 -0.53 -11.84 21.03
CA SER A 58 -0.59 -13.29 20.86
C SER A 58 -2.02 -13.80 20.78
N ASP A 59 -2.23 -14.81 19.94
CA ASP A 59 -3.47 -15.54 19.83
C ASP A 59 -3.44 -16.85 20.67
N ARG A 60 -4.56 -17.56 20.65
CA ARG A 60 -4.70 -18.81 21.39
C ARG A 60 -3.76 -19.92 20.87
N SER A 61 -3.54 -19.99 19.56
CA SER A 61 -2.68 -21.01 18.96
C SER A 61 -1.22 -20.79 19.35
N GLN A 62 -0.78 -19.53 19.42
CA GLN A 62 0.53 -19.16 19.91
C GLN A 62 0.71 -19.51 21.39
N LEU A 63 -0.32 -19.28 22.21
CA LEU A 63 -0.27 -19.68 23.62
C LEU A 63 -0.17 -21.21 23.78
N GLU A 64 -0.94 -21.99 22.99
CA GLU A 64 -0.87 -23.45 22.98
C GLU A 64 0.49 -23.97 22.51
N PHE A 65 1.13 -23.27 21.56
CA PHE A 65 2.50 -23.55 21.14
C PHE A 65 3.51 -23.29 22.25
N LEU A 66 3.40 -22.17 22.97
CA LEU A 66 4.25 -21.85 24.13
C LEU A 66 4.12 -22.92 25.24
N GLU A 67 2.89 -23.37 25.53
CA GLU A 67 2.65 -24.45 26.48
C GLU A 67 3.30 -25.77 26.04
N ALA A 68 3.20 -26.10 24.75
CA ALA A 68 3.81 -27.30 24.21
C ALA A 68 5.36 -27.21 24.19
N LEU A 69 5.92 -26.00 23.99
CA LEU A 69 7.37 -25.76 24.00
C LEU A 69 7.96 -25.79 25.40
N LYS A 70 7.19 -25.41 26.42
CA LYS A 70 7.63 -25.39 27.82
C LYS A 70 7.93 -26.81 28.34
N GLY A 71 9.15 -27.01 28.86
CA GLY A 71 9.52 -28.19 29.65
C GLY A 71 9.37 -27.94 31.16
N PRO A 72 9.62 -28.98 31.99
CA PRO A 72 9.51 -28.85 33.45
C PRO A 72 10.41 -27.74 34.04
N GLU A 73 11.61 -27.60 33.52
CA GLU A 73 12.63 -26.63 33.99
C GLU A 73 12.66 -25.33 33.17
N THR A 74 11.84 -25.23 32.12
CA THR A 74 11.79 -24.04 31.25
C THR A 74 11.26 -22.84 32.00
N LYS A 75 12.01 -21.76 32.00
CA LYS A 75 11.60 -20.44 32.52
C LYS A 75 10.97 -19.62 31.41
N ILE A 76 9.89 -18.90 31.72
CA ILE A 76 9.21 -18.02 30.76
C ILE A 76 9.33 -16.58 31.26
N PHE A 77 9.77 -15.68 30.36
CA PHE A 77 9.76 -14.25 30.56
C PHE A 77 8.97 -13.60 29.44
N ALA A 78 7.82 -12.99 29.76
CA ALA A 78 6.95 -12.36 28.79
C ALA A 78 6.81 -10.87 29.07
N VAL A 79 6.92 -10.05 28.04
CA VAL A 79 6.81 -8.59 28.10
C VAL A 79 5.67 -8.14 27.18
N GLY A 80 4.97 -7.09 27.59
CA GLY A 80 3.92 -6.49 26.78
C GLY A 80 3.17 -5.39 27.51
N ASP A 81 2.25 -4.75 26.81
CA ASP A 81 1.42 -3.68 27.33
C ASP A 81 -0.06 -3.96 27.04
N PRO A 82 -0.92 -4.16 28.05
CA PRO A 82 -2.35 -4.41 27.87
C PRO A 82 -3.08 -3.22 27.20
N ASN A 83 -2.53 -2.01 27.27
CA ASN A 83 -3.10 -0.82 26.65
C ASN A 83 -2.77 -0.71 25.15
N GLN A 84 -1.91 -1.58 24.62
CA GLN A 84 -1.51 -1.62 23.22
C GLN A 84 -2.12 -2.81 22.44
N VAL A 85 -3.21 -3.39 22.93
CA VAL A 85 -3.98 -4.44 22.20
C VAL A 85 -4.80 -3.78 21.11
N ILE A 86 -4.31 -3.77 19.88
CA ILE A 86 -4.93 -3.10 18.72
C ILE A 86 -5.10 -4.01 17.50
N TYR A 87 -4.95 -5.33 17.67
CA TYR A 87 -5.06 -6.33 16.61
C TYR A 87 -6.12 -7.40 16.88
N SER A 88 -7.21 -7.05 17.58
CA SER A 88 -8.30 -8.00 17.93
C SER A 88 -8.92 -8.64 16.67
N PHE A 89 -8.93 -7.91 15.55
CA PHE A 89 -9.39 -8.43 14.25
C PHE A 89 -8.54 -9.59 13.71
N ARG A 90 -7.31 -9.78 14.22
CA ARG A 90 -6.45 -10.94 13.91
C ARG A 90 -6.70 -12.13 14.84
N GLY A 91 -7.65 -12.03 15.78
CA GLY A 91 -7.97 -13.10 16.72
C GLY A 91 -7.11 -13.07 17.99
N THR A 92 -6.45 -11.96 18.29
CA THR A 92 -5.71 -11.81 19.56
C THR A 92 -6.65 -11.99 20.75
N THR A 93 -6.14 -12.57 21.80
CA THR A 93 -6.93 -12.84 23.00
C THR A 93 -6.87 -11.62 23.93
N GLN A 94 -8.02 -10.96 24.16
CA GLN A 94 -8.10 -9.73 24.96
C GLN A 94 -7.54 -9.85 26.40
N ASN A 95 -7.46 -11.05 26.93
CA ASN A 95 -6.99 -11.29 28.31
C ASN A 95 -5.70 -12.11 28.37
N MET A 96 -4.76 -11.88 27.43
CA MET A 96 -3.52 -12.67 27.34
C MET A 96 -2.73 -12.67 28.65
N PHE A 97 -2.56 -11.51 29.30
CA PHE A 97 -1.88 -11.40 30.58
C PHE A 97 -2.54 -12.26 31.68
N PHE A 98 -3.86 -12.25 31.76
CA PHE A 98 -4.60 -13.09 32.71
C PHE A 98 -4.40 -14.57 32.40
N LEU A 99 -4.41 -14.95 31.11
CA LEU A 99 -4.18 -16.35 30.71
C LEU A 99 -2.75 -16.80 31.05
N LEU A 100 -1.74 -15.98 30.77
CA LEU A 100 -0.34 -16.28 31.13
C LEU A 100 -0.17 -16.42 32.63
N LYS A 101 -0.71 -15.48 33.42
CA LYS A 101 -0.63 -15.51 34.87
C LYS A 101 -1.22 -16.79 35.43
N ASN A 102 -2.40 -17.19 34.96
CA ASN A 102 -3.08 -18.38 35.46
C ASN A 102 -2.46 -19.69 34.95
N ARG A 103 -2.08 -19.78 33.68
CA ARG A 103 -1.54 -21.01 33.08
C ARG A 103 -0.12 -21.32 33.49
N PHE A 104 0.71 -20.28 33.63
CA PHE A 104 2.12 -20.44 33.99
C PHE A 104 2.43 -20.04 35.43
N GLN A 105 1.42 -19.64 36.21
CA GLN A 105 1.59 -19.11 37.59
C GLN A 105 2.61 -17.97 37.62
N ALA A 106 2.59 -17.13 36.59
CA ALA A 106 3.58 -16.09 36.38
C ALA A 106 3.47 -14.98 37.43
N LYS A 107 4.61 -14.50 37.90
CA LYS A 107 4.70 -13.30 38.72
C LYS A 107 4.60 -12.09 37.83
N GLU A 108 3.66 -11.21 38.13
CA GLU A 108 3.48 -9.96 37.43
C GLU A 108 4.40 -8.87 37.99
N LEU A 109 5.13 -8.22 37.10
CA LEU A 109 5.97 -7.06 37.39
C LEU A 109 5.55 -5.92 36.47
N SER A 110 5.58 -4.70 36.99
CA SER A 110 5.24 -3.50 36.21
C SER A 110 6.47 -2.63 35.99
N LEU A 111 6.60 -2.07 34.79
CA LEU A 111 7.59 -1.05 34.41
C LEU A 111 6.87 0.27 34.17
N PRO A 112 6.57 1.06 35.21
CA PRO A 112 5.66 2.21 35.09
C PRO A 112 6.34 3.46 34.53
N VAL A 113 7.65 3.49 34.36
CA VAL A 113 8.39 4.70 33.97
C VAL A 113 8.54 4.77 32.46
N ASN A 114 8.04 5.85 31.87
CA ASN A 114 8.21 6.16 30.46
C ASN A 114 9.37 7.16 30.29
N TYR A 115 10.30 6.81 29.41
CA TYR A 115 11.48 7.61 29.08
C TYR A 115 11.39 8.27 27.70
N ARG A 116 10.31 8.02 26.96
CA ARG A 116 10.13 8.47 25.58
C ARG A 116 9.55 9.87 25.51
N SER A 117 8.34 10.03 26.02
CA SER A 117 7.51 11.20 25.78
C SER A 117 7.69 12.26 26.87
N LYS A 118 7.52 13.53 26.50
CA LYS A 118 7.41 14.65 27.45
C LYS A 118 6.21 14.47 28.36
N ALA A 119 6.29 15.06 29.57
CA ALA A 119 5.29 14.87 30.62
C ALA A 119 3.87 15.31 30.22
N SER A 120 3.73 16.37 29.40
CA SER A 120 2.44 16.83 28.91
C SER A 120 1.74 15.80 28.02
N ILE A 121 2.48 15.17 27.10
CA ILE A 121 1.97 14.12 26.20
C ILE A 121 1.56 12.90 27.01
N LEU A 122 2.39 12.53 27.99
CA LEU A 122 2.16 11.35 28.82
C LEU A 122 0.96 11.53 29.75
N GLU A 123 0.80 12.72 30.36
CA GLU A 123 -0.38 13.02 31.19
C GLU A 123 -1.66 13.00 30.35
N ALA A 124 -1.63 13.55 29.13
CA ALA A 124 -2.76 13.48 28.22
C ALA A 124 -3.12 12.03 27.87
N ALA A 125 -2.14 11.18 27.58
CA ALA A 125 -2.35 9.77 27.29
C ALA A 125 -2.94 9.01 28.51
N ASN A 126 -2.40 9.27 29.72
CA ASN A 126 -2.92 8.69 30.96
C ASN A 126 -4.38 9.08 31.24
N ARG A 127 -4.72 10.37 31.06
CA ARG A 127 -6.09 10.88 31.27
C ARG A 127 -7.04 10.35 30.23
N PHE A 128 -6.60 10.23 28.99
CA PHE A 128 -7.39 9.72 27.89
C PHE A 128 -7.84 8.27 28.11
N LEU A 129 -6.97 7.38 28.58
CA LEU A 129 -7.31 5.97 28.82
C LEU A 129 -8.27 5.78 29.99
N GLN A 130 -8.24 6.62 31.02
CA GLN A 130 -9.05 6.57 32.27
C GLN A 130 -8.89 5.26 33.09
N PHE A 131 -8.62 4.14 32.43
CA PHE A 131 -8.45 2.81 33.02
C PHE A 131 -7.06 2.27 32.64
N GLY A 132 -6.27 1.95 33.62
CA GLY A 132 -4.93 1.41 33.42
C GLY A 132 -3.96 1.91 34.50
N GLY A 133 -2.81 1.27 34.65
CA GLY A 133 -1.75 1.72 35.54
C GLY A 133 -1.26 3.11 35.13
N LYS A 134 -1.09 4.00 36.09
CA LYS A 134 -0.55 5.34 35.82
C LYS A 134 0.89 5.23 35.34
N ILE A 135 1.14 5.61 34.09
CA ILE A 135 2.49 5.68 33.53
C ILE A 135 3.17 6.93 34.10
N GLN A 136 4.34 6.77 34.67
CA GLN A 136 5.13 7.85 35.22
C GLN A 136 6.11 8.38 34.19
N GLY A 137 6.17 9.67 33.97
CA GLY A 137 7.16 10.30 33.12
C GLY A 137 8.48 10.53 33.86
N SER A 138 9.58 10.28 33.18
CA SER A 138 10.93 10.69 33.64
C SER A 138 11.37 12.00 32.98
N ASN A 139 10.69 12.44 31.91
CA ASN A 139 11.06 13.60 31.12
C ASN A 139 10.47 14.89 31.68
N GLU A 140 11.08 16.01 31.30
CA GLU A 140 10.63 17.35 31.66
C GLU A 140 9.21 17.64 31.15
N CYS A 141 8.62 18.70 31.72
CA CYS A 141 7.36 19.23 31.22
C CYS A 141 7.53 19.67 29.76
N GLY A 142 6.69 19.16 28.88
CA GLY A 142 6.67 19.51 27.47
C GLY A 142 5.70 20.66 27.15
N GLU A 143 5.66 21.03 25.89
CA GLU A 143 4.65 21.95 25.36
C GLU A 143 3.25 21.31 25.47
N LYS A 144 2.22 22.14 25.41
CA LYS A 144 0.85 21.68 25.31
C LYS A 144 0.62 21.01 23.95
N ILE A 145 -0.30 20.04 23.92
CA ILE A 145 -0.72 19.38 22.69
C ILE A 145 -1.49 20.39 21.86
N GLN A 146 -1.05 20.62 20.63
CA GLN A 146 -1.69 21.55 19.73
C GLN A 146 -2.93 20.91 19.08
N ILE A 147 -4.06 21.63 19.11
CA ILE A 147 -5.28 21.23 18.42
C ILE A 147 -5.54 22.21 17.28
N ARG A 148 -5.69 21.67 16.08
CA ARG A 148 -5.92 22.50 14.90
C ARG A 148 -7.20 22.11 14.18
N ASN A 149 -7.93 23.13 13.77
CA ASN A 149 -9.11 22.96 12.92
C ASN A 149 -8.75 23.31 11.46
N HIS A 150 -9.11 22.45 10.53
CA HIS A 150 -9.02 22.73 9.09
C HIS A 150 -10.42 22.68 8.47
N TYR A 151 -10.61 23.38 7.36
CA TYR A 151 -11.86 23.32 6.64
C TYR A 151 -12.09 21.91 6.07
N ASP A 152 -11.11 21.38 5.37
CA ASP A 152 -11.15 20.07 4.72
C ASP A 152 -9.76 19.39 4.73
N PRO A 153 -9.67 18.12 4.28
CA PRO A 153 -8.40 17.39 4.19
C PRO A 153 -7.34 18.06 3.30
N PHE A 154 -7.77 18.81 2.29
CA PHE A 154 -6.84 19.49 1.39
C PHE A 154 -6.14 20.66 2.09
N GLN A 155 -6.91 21.48 2.84
CA GLN A 155 -6.33 22.57 3.63
C GLN A 155 -5.38 22.05 4.71
N GLU A 156 -5.71 20.91 5.33
CA GLU A 156 -4.82 20.26 6.30
C GLU A 156 -3.51 19.82 5.65
N ALA A 157 -3.56 19.14 4.49
CA ALA A 157 -2.37 18.67 3.79
C ALA A 157 -1.45 19.83 3.38
N MET A 158 -2.02 20.95 2.91
CA MET A 158 -1.24 22.17 2.61
C MET A 158 -0.56 22.71 3.86
N TYR A 159 -1.31 22.85 4.97
CA TYR A 159 -0.75 23.33 6.22
C TYR A 159 0.38 22.41 6.71
N LEU A 160 0.20 21.11 6.65
CA LEU A 160 1.22 20.15 7.07
C LEU A 160 2.48 20.27 6.23
N ALA A 161 2.35 20.40 4.92
CA ALA A 161 3.49 20.58 4.03
C ALA A 161 4.28 21.86 4.37
N ASP A 162 3.58 22.99 4.52
CA ASP A 162 4.21 24.27 4.90
C ASP A 162 4.86 24.20 6.30
N ASN A 163 4.19 23.57 7.26
CA ASN A 163 4.70 23.45 8.63
C ASN A 163 5.91 22.50 8.71
N ILE A 164 5.85 21.36 8.07
CA ILE A 164 6.96 20.38 8.02
C ILE A 164 8.18 20.98 7.32
N TRP A 165 7.97 21.71 6.23
CA TRP A 165 9.05 22.45 5.57
C TRP A 165 9.68 23.48 6.53
N THR A 166 8.88 24.23 7.28
CA THR A 166 9.35 25.21 8.28
C THR A 166 10.15 24.53 9.38
N LEU A 167 9.64 23.42 9.94
CA LEU A 167 10.36 22.65 10.96
C LEU A 167 11.72 22.14 10.44
N HIS A 168 11.78 21.76 9.18
CA HIS A 168 13.04 21.36 8.57
C HIS A 168 14.03 22.53 8.43
N GLN A 169 13.56 23.72 8.05
CA GLN A 169 14.40 24.93 8.02
C GLN A 169 14.91 25.32 9.42
N GLU A 170 14.16 25.00 10.47
CA GLU A 170 14.54 25.18 11.88
C GLU A 170 15.51 24.10 12.39
N GLY A 171 15.90 23.13 11.54
CA GLY A 171 16.91 22.11 11.81
C GLY A 171 16.36 20.75 12.24
N LYS A 172 15.04 20.49 12.14
CA LYS A 172 14.49 19.16 12.34
C LYS A 172 14.72 18.30 11.11
N GLU A 173 15.11 17.05 11.33
CA GLU A 173 15.25 16.09 10.23
C GLU A 173 13.89 15.52 9.84
N TYR A 174 13.64 15.30 8.55
CA TYR A 174 12.39 14.74 8.05
C TYR A 174 12.09 13.36 8.64
N ARG A 175 13.12 12.55 8.91
CA ARG A 175 12.97 11.21 9.54
C ARG A 175 12.41 11.25 10.97
N ASP A 176 12.50 12.40 11.65
CA ASP A 176 12.01 12.58 13.01
C ASP A 176 10.56 13.05 13.05
N ILE A 177 9.95 13.23 11.89
CA ILE A 177 8.58 13.72 11.72
C ILE A 177 7.69 12.61 11.16
N ALA A 178 6.52 12.41 11.79
CA ALA A 178 5.52 11.46 11.29
C ALA A 178 4.12 12.09 11.23
N VAL A 179 3.35 11.69 10.21
CA VAL A 179 1.93 12.01 10.06
C VAL A 179 1.13 10.71 10.16
N PHE A 180 0.27 10.62 11.18
CA PHE A 180 -0.56 9.45 11.42
C PHE A 180 -2.00 9.71 11.00
N TYR A 181 -2.56 8.73 10.31
CA TYR A 181 -3.95 8.73 9.88
C TYR A 181 -4.64 7.41 10.21
N ARG A 182 -5.98 7.42 10.18
CA ARG A 182 -6.77 6.22 10.49
C ARG A 182 -6.97 5.31 9.28
N LEU A 183 -7.21 5.88 8.11
CA LEU A 183 -7.51 5.17 6.87
C LEU A 183 -6.46 5.50 5.81
N GLN A 184 -6.00 4.48 5.08
CA GLN A 184 -4.96 4.61 4.05
C GLN A 184 -5.28 5.66 2.98
N LYS A 185 -6.55 5.81 2.60
CA LYS A 185 -6.99 6.84 1.64
C LYS A 185 -6.63 8.28 2.01
N GLN A 186 -6.40 8.56 3.31
CA GLN A 186 -5.99 9.90 3.76
C GLN A 186 -4.56 10.24 3.30
N ALA A 187 -3.74 9.24 3.01
CA ALA A 187 -2.39 9.44 2.50
C ALA A 187 -2.36 10.08 1.11
N GLU A 188 -3.33 9.77 0.24
CA GLU A 188 -3.32 10.18 -1.16
C GLU A 188 -3.23 11.71 -1.36
N ILE A 189 -3.89 12.48 -0.50
CA ILE A 189 -3.86 13.95 -0.54
C ILE A 189 -2.51 14.45 -0.02
N LEU A 190 -1.99 13.83 1.05
CA LEU A 190 -0.68 14.17 1.61
C LEU A 190 0.44 13.88 0.61
N GLU A 191 0.43 12.72 -0.03
CA GLU A 191 1.41 12.32 -1.04
C GLU A 191 1.48 13.34 -2.18
N LYS A 192 0.32 13.74 -2.71
CA LYS A 192 0.25 14.77 -3.77
C LYS A 192 0.85 16.09 -3.31
N MET A 193 0.46 16.56 -2.12
CA MET A 193 0.90 17.86 -1.61
C MET A 193 2.40 17.87 -1.29
N PHE A 194 2.91 16.78 -0.70
CA PHE A 194 4.34 16.67 -0.36
C PHE A 194 5.19 16.55 -1.64
N ALA A 195 4.71 15.81 -2.65
CA ALA A 195 5.37 15.76 -3.96
C ALA A 195 5.42 17.12 -4.65
N GLU A 196 4.32 17.90 -4.62
CA GLU A 196 4.27 19.25 -5.21
C GLU A 196 5.23 20.22 -4.52
N GLN A 197 5.44 20.07 -3.21
CA GLN A 197 6.35 20.93 -2.44
C GLN A 197 7.77 20.36 -2.29
N ASN A 198 8.08 19.25 -2.96
CA ASN A 198 9.37 18.56 -2.89
C ASN A 198 9.78 18.18 -1.45
N ILE A 199 8.82 17.80 -0.61
CA ILE A 199 9.07 17.26 0.72
C ILE A 199 9.30 15.75 0.57
N PRO A 200 10.47 15.22 0.97
CA PRO A 200 10.71 13.79 0.91
C PRO A 200 9.82 13.05 1.93
N TYR A 201 9.07 12.06 1.47
CA TYR A 201 8.18 11.28 2.31
C TYR A 201 8.27 9.77 2.00
N GLU A 202 7.78 8.99 2.93
CA GLU A 202 7.65 7.55 2.81
C GLU A 202 6.31 7.11 3.41
N VAL A 203 5.56 6.29 2.66
CA VAL A 203 4.28 5.74 3.10
C VAL A 203 4.50 4.33 3.65
N SER A 204 4.21 4.12 4.94
CA SER A 204 4.47 2.83 5.62
C SER A 204 3.60 1.66 5.17
N VAL A 205 2.44 1.91 4.57
CA VAL A 205 1.69 0.86 3.89
C VAL A 205 2.06 0.92 2.44
N LYS A 206 3.05 0.14 2.07
CA LYS A 206 3.45 -0.06 0.69
C LYS A 206 2.25 -0.60 -0.09
N LYS A 207 2.06 -0.10 -1.29
CA LYS A 207 1.19 -0.79 -2.25
C LYS A 207 1.74 -2.20 -2.36
N SER A 208 1.01 -3.17 -1.83
CA SER A 208 1.36 -4.57 -2.05
C SER A 208 1.45 -4.78 -3.56
N TRP A 209 2.43 -5.55 -4.03
CA TRP A 209 2.48 -5.92 -5.46
C TRP A 209 1.15 -6.48 -5.98
N LYS A 210 0.25 -6.95 -5.09
CA LYS A 210 -1.16 -7.27 -5.43
C LYS A 210 -1.99 -6.06 -5.82
N ASP A 211 -1.60 -4.88 -5.38
CA ASP A 211 -2.28 -3.62 -5.69
C ASP A 211 -1.76 -3.01 -7.01
N ILE A 212 -0.62 -3.49 -7.51
CA ILE A 212 -0.06 -3.13 -8.81
C ILE A 212 -0.55 -4.17 -9.84
N PRO A 213 -1.46 -3.80 -10.76
CA PRO A 213 -2.15 -4.77 -11.60
C PRO A 213 -1.22 -5.70 -12.39
N VAL A 214 -0.12 -5.16 -12.93
CA VAL A 214 0.85 -5.96 -13.70
C VAL A 214 1.62 -6.94 -12.82
N LEU A 215 2.03 -6.54 -11.63
CA LEU A 215 2.73 -7.42 -10.68
C LEU A 215 1.80 -8.50 -10.13
N ASN A 216 0.54 -8.15 -9.84
CA ASN A 216 -0.45 -9.13 -9.45
C ASN A 216 -0.68 -10.19 -10.53
N TRP A 217 -0.81 -9.78 -11.79
CA TRP A 217 -0.91 -10.70 -12.93
C TRP A 217 0.36 -11.55 -13.07
N LEU A 218 1.54 -10.95 -13.00
CA LEU A 218 2.83 -11.66 -13.06
C LEU A 218 2.97 -12.72 -11.96
N MET A 219 2.45 -12.46 -10.77
CA MET A 219 2.42 -13.45 -9.69
C MET A 219 1.65 -14.72 -10.06
N TYR A 220 0.54 -14.60 -10.77
CA TYR A 220 -0.17 -15.78 -11.27
C TYR A 220 0.63 -16.51 -12.36
N VAL A 221 1.35 -15.76 -13.23
CA VAL A 221 2.28 -16.34 -14.21
C VAL A 221 3.35 -17.16 -13.51
N LEU A 222 4.07 -16.58 -12.56
CA LEU A 222 5.14 -17.22 -11.82
C LEU A 222 4.64 -18.40 -10.98
N ARG A 223 3.48 -18.26 -10.35
CA ARG A 223 2.83 -19.33 -9.60
C ARG A 223 2.50 -20.53 -10.50
N PHE A 224 1.94 -20.29 -11.67
CA PHE A 224 1.67 -21.33 -12.64
C PHE A 224 2.98 -21.96 -13.18
N ALA A 225 3.99 -21.15 -13.43
CA ALA A 225 5.32 -21.61 -13.87
C ALA A 225 6.02 -22.52 -12.84
N THR A 226 5.63 -22.46 -11.55
CA THR A 226 6.15 -23.39 -10.52
C THR A 226 5.25 -24.60 -10.28
N HIS A 227 3.95 -24.47 -10.58
CA HIS A 227 2.92 -25.49 -10.35
C HIS A 227 1.92 -25.51 -11.53
N PRO A 228 2.24 -26.18 -12.66
CA PRO A 228 1.37 -26.22 -13.84
C PRO A 228 0.00 -26.87 -13.58
N ASP A 229 -0.15 -27.63 -12.50
CA ASP A 229 -1.43 -28.20 -12.05
C ASP A 229 -2.34 -27.16 -11.38
N ASP A 230 -1.85 -25.96 -11.09
CA ASP A 230 -2.65 -24.86 -10.56
C ASP A 230 -3.49 -24.18 -11.68
N ILE A 231 -4.53 -24.92 -12.10
CA ILE A 231 -5.45 -24.48 -13.16
C ILE A 231 -6.01 -23.09 -12.88
N GLN A 232 -6.23 -22.74 -11.61
CA GLN A 232 -6.79 -21.44 -11.22
C GLN A 232 -5.80 -20.30 -11.53
N ALA A 233 -4.53 -20.45 -11.21
CA ALA A 233 -3.51 -19.47 -11.55
C ALA A 233 -3.41 -19.27 -13.06
N GLY A 234 -3.31 -20.37 -13.83
CA GLY A 234 -3.27 -20.31 -15.29
C GLY A 234 -4.51 -19.64 -15.90
N MET A 235 -5.70 -19.93 -15.36
CA MET A 235 -6.93 -19.28 -15.81
C MET A 235 -6.94 -17.78 -15.54
N GLN A 236 -6.48 -17.32 -14.36
CA GLN A 236 -6.39 -15.89 -14.05
C GLN A 236 -5.47 -15.18 -15.05
N VAL A 237 -4.35 -15.80 -15.43
CA VAL A 237 -3.44 -15.26 -16.44
C VAL A 237 -4.12 -15.12 -17.81
N LEU A 238 -4.71 -16.20 -18.32
CA LEU A 238 -5.26 -16.22 -19.69
C LEU A 238 -6.56 -15.43 -19.85
N MET A 239 -7.32 -15.25 -18.77
CA MET A 239 -8.59 -14.51 -18.79
C MET A 239 -8.40 -13.02 -18.53
N ASP A 240 -7.24 -12.57 -18.07
CA ASP A 240 -7.00 -11.18 -17.78
C ASP A 240 -7.23 -10.31 -19.02
N LYS A 241 -7.92 -9.16 -18.83
CA LYS A 241 -8.34 -8.29 -19.91
C LYS A 241 -7.26 -7.30 -20.36
N ARG A 242 -6.27 -7.06 -19.51
CA ARG A 242 -5.20 -6.08 -19.76
C ARG A 242 -3.92 -6.76 -20.22
N PHE A 243 -3.50 -7.78 -19.50
CA PHE A 243 -2.19 -8.44 -19.70
C PHE A 243 -2.29 -9.84 -20.30
N GLY A 244 -3.45 -10.48 -20.23
CA GLY A 244 -3.71 -11.84 -20.73
C GLY A 244 -4.32 -11.89 -22.11
N ASP A 245 -4.63 -13.10 -22.57
CA ASP A 245 -5.26 -13.38 -23.89
C ASP A 245 -6.75 -13.03 -23.97
N LYS A 246 -7.34 -12.51 -22.90
CA LYS A 246 -8.77 -12.15 -22.81
C LYS A 246 -9.72 -13.33 -23.11
N PHE A 247 -9.27 -14.57 -22.83
CA PHE A 247 -10.10 -15.74 -23.12
C PHE A 247 -11.29 -15.85 -22.17
N THR A 248 -12.34 -16.51 -22.66
CA THR A 248 -13.45 -16.92 -21.79
C THR A 248 -12.99 -18.04 -20.85
N LYS A 249 -13.64 -18.17 -19.69
CA LYS A 249 -13.37 -19.22 -18.71
C LYS A 249 -13.25 -20.61 -19.34
N LYS A 250 -14.24 -20.99 -20.19
CA LYS A 250 -14.28 -22.29 -20.85
C LYS A 250 -13.09 -22.50 -21.80
N LYS A 251 -12.68 -21.46 -22.53
CA LYS A 251 -11.55 -21.54 -23.46
C LYS A 251 -10.21 -21.64 -22.71
N ALA A 252 -10.03 -20.83 -21.67
CA ALA A 252 -8.83 -20.88 -20.84
C ALA A 252 -8.66 -22.26 -20.16
N GLU A 253 -9.74 -22.78 -19.60
CA GLU A 253 -9.75 -24.10 -18.96
C GLU A 253 -9.42 -25.24 -19.97
N ASP A 254 -9.97 -25.17 -21.20
CA ASP A 254 -9.69 -26.15 -22.27
C ASP A 254 -8.21 -26.11 -22.69
N ILE A 255 -7.62 -24.93 -22.81
CA ILE A 255 -6.21 -24.76 -23.17
C ILE A 255 -5.30 -25.39 -22.10
N ILE A 256 -5.56 -25.09 -20.83
CA ILE A 256 -4.72 -25.57 -19.72
C ILE A 256 -4.87 -27.08 -19.56
N LYS A 257 -6.08 -27.61 -19.48
CA LYS A 257 -6.35 -29.05 -19.27
C LYS A 257 -5.86 -29.95 -20.40
N ASN A 258 -5.87 -29.42 -21.61
CA ASN A 258 -5.46 -30.17 -22.81
C ASN A 258 -4.07 -29.76 -23.33
N HIS A 259 -3.31 -28.96 -22.56
CA HIS A 259 -1.94 -28.53 -22.88
C HIS A 259 -1.79 -27.93 -24.29
N LYS A 260 -2.77 -27.10 -24.73
CA LYS A 260 -2.81 -26.51 -26.07
C LYS A 260 -1.90 -25.29 -26.18
N THR A 261 -0.58 -25.50 -26.14
CA THR A 261 0.42 -24.42 -26.16
C THR A 261 0.38 -23.57 -27.44
N GLU A 262 -0.09 -24.14 -28.54
CA GLU A 262 -0.23 -23.45 -29.84
C GLU A 262 -1.37 -22.42 -29.88
N LYS A 263 -2.22 -22.36 -28.85
CA LYS A 263 -3.36 -21.45 -28.77
C LYS A 263 -3.09 -20.16 -27.99
N SER A 264 -1.94 -20.07 -27.34
CA SER A 264 -1.57 -18.93 -26.51
C SER A 264 -0.05 -18.89 -26.34
N ASP A 265 0.57 -17.80 -26.76
CA ASP A 265 2.00 -17.58 -26.56
C ASP A 265 2.31 -17.37 -25.07
N ILE A 266 1.44 -16.71 -24.31
CA ILE A 266 1.57 -16.55 -22.86
C ILE A 266 1.60 -17.93 -22.20
N TYR A 267 0.65 -18.80 -22.51
CA TYR A 267 0.60 -20.16 -21.95
C TYR A 267 1.82 -20.98 -22.33
N LYS A 268 2.26 -20.90 -23.59
CA LYS A 268 3.47 -21.55 -24.08
C LYS A 268 4.69 -21.10 -23.27
N ASN A 269 4.84 -19.81 -23.04
CA ASN A 269 5.98 -19.26 -22.29
C ASN A 269 5.92 -19.61 -20.79
N MET A 270 4.75 -19.64 -20.18
CA MET A 270 4.59 -20.16 -18.81
C MET A 270 5.06 -21.61 -18.68
N MET A 271 4.72 -22.46 -19.66
CA MET A 271 5.18 -23.87 -19.70
C MET A 271 6.67 -23.97 -19.96
N LEU A 272 7.24 -23.06 -20.77
CA LEU A 272 8.68 -22.98 -21.00
C LEU A 272 9.43 -22.65 -19.70
N PHE A 273 8.97 -21.68 -18.92
CA PHE A 273 9.57 -21.33 -17.62
C PHE A 273 9.58 -22.50 -16.63
N TYR A 274 8.59 -23.37 -16.70
CA TYR A 274 8.54 -24.60 -15.90
C TYR A 274 9.57 -25.64 -16.33
N THR A 275 9.79 -25.79 -17.64
CA THR A 275 10.66 -26.84 -18.20
C THR A 275 12.10 -26.39 -18.40
N GLU A 276 12.34 -25.06 -18.39
CA GLU A 276 13.67 -24.50 -18.68
C GLU A 276 14.66 -24.80 -17.55
N LYS A 277 15.84 -25.30 -17.96
CA LYS A 277 16.93 -25.63 -17.03
C LYS A 277 17.84 -24.45 -16.73
N GLU A 278 17.97 -23.55 -17.70
CA GLU A 278 18.78 -22.34 -17.58
C GLU A 278 17.92 -21.19 -17.03
N VAL A 279 18.56 -20.29 -16.28
CA VAL A 279 17.88 -19.10 -15.75
C VAL A 279 17.92 -18.02 -16.82
N LEU A 280 16.74 -17.68 -17.34
CA LEU A 280 16.54 -16.60 -18.31
C LEU A 280 16.94 -15.24 -17.72
N SER A 281 17.07 -14.20 -18.56
CA SER A 281 17.17 -12.81 -18.06
C SER A 281 15.79 -12.25 -17.73
N GLY A 282 15.74 -11.21 -16.89
CA GLY A 282 14.49 -10.52 -16.59
C GLY A 282 13.88 -9.88 -17.84
N GLU A 283 14.73 -9.36 -18.74
CA GLU A 283 14.33 -8.78 -20.02
C GLU A 283 13.73 -9.84 -20.96
N ASP A 284 14.34 -11.02 -21.06
CA ASP A 284 13.81 -12.11 -21.90
C ASP A 284 12.42 -12.56 -21.42
N ILE A 285 12.21 -12.63 -20.10
CA ILE A 285 10.91 -12.97 -19.52
C ILE A 285 9.90 -11.85 -19.81
N PHE A 286 10.29 -10.59 -19.61
CA PHE A 286 9.46 -9.42 -19.84
C PHE A 286 8.96 -9.36 -21.29
N ASP A 287 9.86 -9.53 -22.25
CA ASP A 287 9.55 -9.51 -23.68
C ASP A 287 8.72 -10.73 -24.09
N SER A 288 9.04 -11.93 -23.60
CA SER A 288 8.30 -13.15 -23.94
C SER A 288 6.85 -13.13 -23.46
N LEU A 289 6.55 -12.40 -22.40
CA LEU A 289 5.20 -12.22 -21.89
C LEU A 289 4.43 -11.07 -22.59
N GLY A 290 5.05 -10.37 -23.55
CA GLY A 290 4.44 -9.25 -24.28
C GLY A 290 4.12 -8.05 -23.38
N LEU A 291 4.87 -7.86 -22.29
CA LEU A 291 4.57 -6.82 -21.29
C LEU A 291 4.84 -5.42 -21.81
N LYS A 292 5.75 -5.28 -22.79
CA LYS A 292 6.03 -4.00 -23.42
C LYS A 292 4.79 -3.39 -24.08
N GLU A 293 4.08 -4.20 -24.87
CA GLU A 293 2.84 -3.79 -25.54
C GLU A 293 1.68 -3.66 -24.56
N ALA A 294 1.59 -4.59 -23.60
CA ALA A 294 0.50 -4.64 -22.64
C ALA A 294 0.49 -3.46 -21.65
N LEU A 295 1.66 -2.91 -21.32
CA LEU A 295 1.79 -1.74 -20.46
C LEU A 295 1.53 -0.41 -21.18
N HIS A 296 1.41 -0.41 -22.50
CA HIS A 296 1.22 0.77 -23.34
C HIS A 296 2.32 1.84 -23.14
N PRO A 297 3.39 1.83 -23.95
CA PRO A 297 4.57 2.71 -23.81
C PRO A 297 4.28 4.21 -23.75
N THR A 298 3.10 4.63 -24.21
CA THR A 298 2.63 6.03 -24.19
C THR A 298 1.90 6.42 -22.89
N SER A 299 1.68 5.49 -21.96
CA SER A 299 1.06 5.82 -20.67
C SER A 299 2.05 6.52 -19.75
N ALA A 300 1.57 7.47 -18.94
CA ALA A 300 2.41 8.21 -17.97
C ALA A 300 3.13 7.28 -16.97
N ASP A 301 2.49 6.16 -16.62
CA ASP A 301 2.99 5.22 -15.61
C ASP A 301 3.87 4.11 -16.20
N TYR A 302 4.03 4.06 -17.54
CA TYR A 302 4.74 2.97 -18.21
C TYR A 302 6.16 2.75 -17.67
N GLN A 303 6.95 3.82 -17.56
CA GLN A 303 8.35 3.71 -17.15
C GLN A 303 8.46 3.16 -15.72
N GLN A 304 7.56 3.57 -14.84
CA GLN A 304 7.53 3.12 -13.45
C GLN A 304 7.09 1.65 -13.36
N ASP A 305 5.99 1.29 -14.01
CA ASP A 305 5.47 -0.09 -14.02
C ASP A 305 6.47 -1.06 -14.67
N ALA A 306 7.07 -0.69 -15.81
CA ALA A 306 8.05 -1.50 -16.50
C ALA A 306 9.33 -1.70 -15.67
N LYS A 307 9.82 -0.63 -15.03
CA LYS A 307 10.98 -0.71 -14.14
C LYS A 307 10.71 -1.65 -12.97
N GLN A 308 9.57 -1.49 -12.28
CA GLN A 308 9.21 -2.36 -11.15
C GLN A 308 9.13 -3.84 -11.53
N VAL A 309 8.55 -4.14 -12.70
CA VAL A 309 8.46 -5.51 -13.21
C VAL A 309 9.85 -6.07 -13.53
N LEU A 310 10.69 -5.30 -14.22
CA LEU A 310 12.06 -5.72 -14.57
C LEU A 310 12.92 -5.92 -13.33
N ASP A 311 12.86 -5.01 -12.37
CA ASP A 311 13.58 -5.12 -11.10
C ASP A 311 13.18 -6.40 -10.36
N PHE A 312 11.88 -6.70 -10.31
CA PHE A 312 11.35 -7.91 -9.68
C PHE A 312 11.82 -9.19 -10.39
N LEU A 313 11.73 -9.23 -11.71
CA LEU A 313 12.20 -10.38 -12.50
C LEU A 313 13.72 -10.58 -12.38
N ASN A 314 14.49 -9.51 -12.42
CA ASN A 314 15.94 -9.56 -12.27
C ASN A 314 16.38 -10.06 -10.89
N GLN A 315 15.66 -9.70 -9.82
CA GLN A 315 15.91 -10.26 -8.49
C GLN A 315 15.71 -11.78 -8.46
N ILE A 316 14.62 -12.28 -9.04
CA ILE A 316 14.37 -13.73 -9.14
C ILE A 316 15.48 -14.42 -9.92
N CYS A 317 15.86 -13.86 -11.06
CA CYS A 317 16.90 -14.44 -11.92
C CYS A 317 18.28 -14.44 -11.23
N THR A 318 18.63 -13.37 -10.54
CA THR A 318 19.87 -13.25 -9.77
C THR A 318 19.91 -14.27 -8.64
N TYR A 319 18.83 -14.33 -7.84
CA TYR A 319 18.70 -15.32 -6.76
C TYR A 319 18.86 -16.75 -7.27
N SER A 320 18.19 -17.08 -8.39
CA SER A 320 18.24 -18.42 -8.98
C SER A 320 19.67 -18.79 -9.43
N ARG A 321 20.40 -17.84 -10.03
CA ARG A 321 21.80 -18.04 -10.45
C ARG A 321 22.74 -18.21 -9.26
N GLU A 322 22.62 -17.38 -8.22
CA GLU A 322 23.44 -17.47 -7.01
C GLU A 322 23.25 -18.79 -6.27
N LYS A 323 22.01 -19.28 -6.21
CA LYS A 323 21.67 -20.57 -5.59
C LYS A 323 21.90 -21.77 -6.50
N LYS A 324 22.26 -21.55 -7.77
CA LYS A 324 22.44 -22.59 -8.79
C LYS A 324 21.20 -23.46 -8.99
N LEU A 325 20.04 -22.83 -8.97
CA LEU A 325 18.72 -23.44 -9.17
C LEU A 325 18.31 -23.31 -10.64
N ASN A 326 17.44 -24.22 -11.12
CA ASN A 326 16.72 -24.01 -12.37
C ASN A 326 15.66 -22.91 -12.20
N MET A 327 15.07 -22.48 -13.32
CA MET A 327 14.12 -21.35 -13.31
C MET A 327 12.92 -21.61 -12.37
N SER A 328 12.28 -22.76 -12.46
CA SER A 328 11.10 -23.11 -11.66
C SER A 328 11.40 -23.19 -10.16
N ASP A 329 12.50 -23.87 -9.79
CA ASP A 329 12.90 -24.00 -8.39
C ASP A 329 13.33 -22.65 -7.81
N GLY A 330 14.03 -21.84 -8.59
CA GLY A 330 14.45 -20.50 -8.21
C GLY A 330 13.26 -19.58 -7.94
N ILE A 331 12.28 -19.55 -8.83
CA ILE A 331 11.02 -18.80 -8.62
C ILE A 331 10.35 -19.27 -7.32
N ARG A 332 10.21 -20.58 -7.13
CA ARG A 332 9.53 -21.14 -5.97
C ARG A 332 10.21 -20.76 -4.66
N GLU A 333 11.53 -20.92 -4.57
CA GLU A 333 12.28 -20.59 -3.36
C GLU A 333 12.28 -19.09 -3.08
N PHE A 334 12.44 -18.27 -4.11
CA PHE A 334 12.39 -16.82 -3.99
C PHE A 334 11.03 -16.36 -3.43
N LEU A 335 9.93 -16.81 -4.06
CA LEU A 335 8.57 -16.44 -3.62
C LEU A 335 8.25 -16.93 -2.19
N ASN A 336 8.74 -18.10 -1.81
CA ASN A 336 8.61 -18.60 -0.44
C ASN A 336 9.46 -17.75 0.52
N GLY A 337 10.68 -17.37 0.14
CA GLY A 337 11.55 -16.52 0.93
C GLY A 337 10.94 -15.14 1.19
N VAL A 338 10.38 -14.51 0.16
CA VAL A 338 9.63 -13.24 0.29
C VAL A 338 8.41 -13.41 1.20
N ALA A 339 7.62 -14.48 1.02
CA ALA A 339 6.45 -14.74 1.85
C ALA A 339 6.78 -14.98 3.33
N LEU A 340 7.97 -15.53 3.63
CA LEU A 340 8.47 -15.78 4.98
C LEU A 340 9.28 -14.62 5.56
N GLY A 341 9.50 -13.55 4.78
CA GLY A 341 10.33 -12.41 5.20
C GLY A 341 11.83 -12.74 5.32
N THR A 342 12.30 -13.82 4.70
CA THR A 342 13.73 -14.21 4.65
C THR A 342 14.44 -13.62 3.43
N ILE A 343 13.72 -13.10 2.48
CA ILE A 343 14.19 -12.35 1.31
C ILE A 343 13.45 -11.01 1.33
N GLU A 344 14.20 -9.93 1.23
CA GLU A 344 13.63 -8.59 1.12
C GLU A 344 12.80 -8.47 -0.16
N SER A 345 11.62 -7.89 -0.04
CA SER A 345 10.79 -7.62 -1.22
C SER A 345 11.43 -6.49 -2.06
N PRO A 346 11.09 -6.36 -3.36
CA PRO A 346 11.55 -5.24 -4.19
C PRO A 346 11.26 -3.88 -3.58
N GLU A 347 10.26 -3.82 -2.72
CA GLU A 347 9.88 -2.64 -1.95
C GLU A 347 10.92 -2.32 -0.87
N ASP A 348 11.53 -3.33 -0.25
CA ASP A 348 12.56 -3.17 0.79
C ASP A 348 13.91 -2.78 0.18
N THR A 349 14.20 -3.22 -1.05
CA THR A 349 15.44 -2.89 -1.77
C THR A 349 15.47 -1.45 -2.28
N GLN A 350 14.33 -0.86 -2.64
CA GLN A 350 14.27 0.57 -2.99
C GLN A 350 14.55 1.47 -1.77
N GLU A 351 14.11 1.07 -0.57
CA GLU A 351 14.48 1.78 0.66
C GLU A 351 15.98 1.74 0.96
N SER A 352 16.67 0.66 0.62
CA SER A 352 18.12 0.55 0.88
C SER A 352 18.98 1.38 -0.07
N ALA A 353 18.54 1.61 -1.30
CA ALA A 353 19.23 2.43 -2.29
C ALA A 353 18.98 3.94 -2.13
N GLU A 354 17.81 4.32 -1.56
CA GLU A 354 17.40 5.71 -1.36
C GLU A 354 17.68 6.23 0.07
N LYS A 355 18.34 5.43 0.92
CA LYS A 355 18.63 5.74 2.35
C LYS A 355 19.64 6.86 2.58
N GLU A 356 20.20 7.48 1.56
CA GLU A 356 21.27 8.48 1.69
C GLU A 356 20.87 9.93 1.31
N GLU A 357 19.59 10.27 1.23
CA GLU A 357 19.24 11.70 1.19
C GLU A 357 19.47 12.30 2.58
N ALA A 358 20.29 13.38 2.63
CA ALA A 358 20.58 14.11 3.85
C ALA A 358 19.27 14.61 4.50
N GLY A 359 18.95 14.12 5.71
CA GLY A 359 17.74 14.51 6.46
C GLY A 359 16.62 13.48 6.50
N GLY A 360 16.69 12.38 5.73
CA GLY A 360 15.69 11.30 5.75
C GLY A 360 14.35 11.68 5.12
N ARG A 361 13.27 10.96 5.45
CA ARG A 361 11.92 11.14 4.88
C ARG A 361 10.86 11.25 5.96
N VAL A 362 9.85 12.09 5.75
CA VAL A 362 8.66 12.18 6.61
C VAL A 362 7.89 10.86 6.54
N LYS A 363 7.52 10.30 7.68
CA LYS A 363 6.78 9.03 7.73
C LYS A 363 5.28 9.28 7.67
N LEU A 364 4.63 8.81 6.60
CA LEU A 364 3.18 8.80 6.42
C LEU A 364 2.66 7.39 6.73
N MET A 365 1.86 7.23 7.81
CA MET A 365 1.45 5.89 8.21
C MET A 365 0.10 5.87 8.91
N THR A 366 -0.52 4.69 8.89
CA THR A 366 -1.71 4.47 9.72
C THR A 366 -1.33 4.39 11.19
N LEU A 367 -2.27 4.76 12.08
CA LEU A 367 -2.09 4.59 13.52
C LEU A 367 -1.68 3.14 13.90
N HIS A 368 -2.18 2.12 13.19
CA HIS A 368 -1.77 0.74 13.42
C HIS A 368 -0.30 0.48 13.07
N ALA A 369 0.18 1.06 11.98
CA ALA A 369 1.56 0.91 11.53
C ALA A 369 2.57 1.64 12.43
N SER A 370 2.11 2.60 13.23
CA SER A 370 2.97 3.36 14.15
C SER A 370 3.39 2.57 15.39
N LYS A 371 2.75 1.41 15.65
CA LYS A 371 3.08 0.59 16.80
C LYS A 371 4.54 0.14 16.76
N GLY A 372 5.24 0.26 17.88
CA GLY A 372 6.66 -0.06 18.00
C GLY A 372 7.63 1.06 17.59
N LEU A 373 7.13 2.08 16.87
CA LEU A 373 7.92 3.23 16.42
C LEU A 373 7.84 4.42 17.39
N GLU A 374 8.69 5.43 17.18
CA GLU A 374 8.68 6.68 17.94
C GLU A 374 9.31 7.81 17.13
N PHE A 375 8.78 9.04 17.25
CA PHE A 375 9.18 10.20 16.48
C PHE A 375 9.28 11.42 17.36
N ASP A 376 10.14 12.37 16.99
CA ASP A 376 10.26 13.64 17.72
C ASP A 376 8.96 14.44 17.63
N THR A 377 8.43 14.55 16.43
CA THR A 377 7.23 15.31 16.10
C THR A 377 6.19 14.40 15.44
N VAL A 378 4.98 14.38 15.97
CA VAL A 378 3.86 13.59 15.46
C VAL A 378 2.66 14.47 15.17
N PHE A 379 2.10 14.32 13.99
CA PHE A 379 0.81 14.85 13.59
C PHE A 379 -0.21 13.71 13.50
N ILE A 380 -1.35 13.81 14.18
CA ILE A 380 -2.48 12.88 14.04
C ILE A 380 -3.62 13.62 13.39
N ILE A 381 -3.97 13.24 12.17
CA ILE A 381 -4.91 13.95 11.33
C ILE A 381 -6.31 13.34 11.34
N GLY A 382 -7.31 14.19 11.06
CA GLY A 382 -8.70 13.75 10.90
C GLY A 382 -9.33 13.18 12.17
N VAL A 383 -9.10 13.82 13.34
CA VAL A 383 -9.70 13.42 14.62
C VAL A 383 -11.18 13.84 14.64
N ASN A 384 -11.96 13.26 13.71
CA ASN A 384 -13.40 13.51 13.52
C ASN A 384 -14.22 12.27 13.89
N PRO A 385 -15.44 12.42 14.42
CA PRO A 385 -16.35 11.29 14.63
C PRO A 385 -16.69 10.60 13.31
N GLY A 386 -16.52 9.28 13.27
CA GLY A 386 -16.72 8.47 12.07
C GLY A 386 -15.45 8.26 11.23
N LEU A 387 -14.35 8.96 11.57
CA LEU A 387 -13.03 8.75 10.98
C LEU A 387 -12.01 8.32 12.07
N LEU A 388 -11.88 9.08 13.15
CA LEU A 388 -11.10 8.71 14.32
C LEU A 388 -11.86 9.16 15.59
N PRO A 389 -12.59 8.26 16.25
CA PRO A 389 -12.77 6.84 15.93
C PRO A 389 -13.64 6.58 14.68
N ILE A 390 -13.45 5.42 14.05
CA ILE A 390 -14.40 4.92 13.07
C ILE A 390 -15.73 4.55 13.77
N ARG A 391 -16.79 4.31 12.99
CA ARG A 391 -18.05 3.81 13.54
C ARG A 391 -17.87 2.39 14.05
N CYS A 392 -18.04 2.19 15.34
CA CYS A 392 -17.96 0.91 16.00
C CYS A 392 -19.35 0.28 16.15
N SER A 393 -19.43 -1.04 16.07
CA SER A 393 -20.65 -1.83 16.24
C SER A 393 -20.71 -2.52 17.61
N SER A 394 -19.63 -2.50 18.37
CA SER A 394 -19.54 -3.13 19.70
C SER A 394 -18.63 -2.31 20.62
N PHE A 395 -18.82 -2.50 21.93
CA PHE A 395 -17.97 -1.90 22.97
C PHE A 395 -16.51 -2.31 22.81
N ASP A 396 -16.23 -3.56 22.45
CA ASP A 396 -14.85 -4.05 22.25
C ASP A 396 -14.14 -3.29 21.13
N GLN A 397 -14.86 -2.95 20.05
CA GLN A 397 -14.31 -2.13 18.96
C GLN A 397 -14.05 -0.69 19.41
N GLU A 398 -14.93 -0.12 20.21
CA GLU A 398 -14.72 1.24 20.77
C GLU A 398 -13.48 1.28 21.66
N GLU A 399 -13.29 0.28 22.50
CA GLU A 399 -12.11 0.16 23.36
C GLU A 399 -10.83 -0.09 22.55
N GLU A 400 -10.90 -0.80 21.43
CA GLU A 400 -9.77 -0.98 20.51
C GLU A 400 -9.40 0.33 19.82
N GLU A 401 -10.38 1.09 19.32
CA GLU A 401 -10.15 2.42 18.74
C GLU A 401 -9.56 3.41 19.76
N ARG A 402 -9.98 3.33 21.03
CA ARG A 402 -9.38 4.13 22.11
C ARG A 402 -7.91 3.76 22.31
N ARG A 403 -7.60 2.48 22.43
CA ARG A 403 -6.20 2.02 22.53
C ARG A 403 -5.37 2.41 21.31
N LEU A 404 -5.96 2.36 20.13
CA LEU A 404 -5.29 2.78 18.89
C LEU A 404 -4.90 4.27 18.93
N PHE A 405 -5.79 5.12 19.37
CA PHE A 405 -5.50 6.56 19.54
C PHE A 405 -4.45 6.80 20.62
N PHE A 406 -4.54 6.09 21.75
CA PHE A 406 -3.51 6.11 22.80
C PHE A 406 -2.14 5.70 22.26
N VAL A 407 -2.05 4.62 21.45
CA VAL A 407 -0.81 4.22 20.79
C VAL A 407 -0.27 5.36 19.96
N GLY A 408 -1.10 6.02 19.13
CA GLY A 408 -0.67 7.16 18.33
C GLY A 408 -0.10 8.32 19.15
N ILE A 409 -0.79 8.73 20.22
CA ILE A 409 -0.33 9.79 21.13
C ILE A 409 1.04 9.46 21.72
N THR A 410 1.22 8.22 22.18
CA THR A 410 2.46 7.77 22.85
C THR A 410 3.63 7.52 21.91
N ARG A 411 3.46 7.74 20.60
CA ARG A 411 4.58 7.71 19.62
C ARG A 411 5.37 9.02 19.60
N ALA A 412 4.76 10.11 20.05
CA ALA A 412 5.42 11.42 20.10
C ALA A 412 6.41 11.50 21.28
N ARG A 413 7.61 12.00 20.99
CA ARG A 413 8.63 12.30 22.01
C ARG A 413 8.45 13.72 22.55
N ASN A 414 8.49 14.72 21.69
CA ASN A 414 8.55 16.12 22.06
C ASN A 414 7.32 16.92 21.64
N HIS A 415 6.83 16.73 20.43
CA HIS A 415 5.73 17.54 19.88
C HIS A 415 4.59 16.63 19.38
N LEU A 416 3.37 17.00 19.75
CA LEU A 416 2.14 16.35 19.29
C LEU A 416 1.13 17.40 18.84
N GLU A 417 0.69 17.30 17.59
CA GLU A 417 -0.40 18.09 17.05
C GLU A 417 -1.53 17.16 16.59
N LEU A 418 -2.77 17.51 16.94
CA LEU A 418 -3.98 16.80 16.54
C LEU A 418 -4.84 17.73 15.69
N SER A 419 -5.42 17.23 14.62
CA SER A 419 -6.24 18.06 13.73
C SER A 419 -7.58 17.42 13.39
N TYR A 420 -8.55 18.24 13.03
CA TYR A 420 -9.87 17.82 12.61
C TYR A 420 -10.44 18.75 11.53
N TYR A 421 -11.49 18.30 10.84
CA TYR A 421 -12.13 19.03 9.74
C TYR A 421 -13.51 19.55 10.13
N THR A 422 -13.89 20.72 9.59
CA THR A 422 -15.28 21.21 9.62
C THR A 422 -16.08 20.74 8.40
N ASN A 423 -15.42 20.41 7.29
CA ASN A 423 -16.02 19.85 6.08
C ASN A 423 -15.21 18.65 5.58
N PRO A 424 -15.35 17.46 6.19
CA PRO A 424 -14.54 16.29 5.84
C PRO A 424 -14.81 15.75 4.43
N GLY A 425 -15.92 16.12 3.78
CA GLY A 425 -16.26 15.66 2.43
C GLY A 425 -16.64 14.17 2.31
N GLU A 426 -16.56 13.40 3.40
CA GLU A 426 -16.79 11.96 3.42
C GLU A 426 -18.13 11.57 4.03
N PRO A 427 -18.90 10.66 3.39
CA PRO A 427 -20.14 10.16 3.95
C PRO A 427 -19.91 9.49 5.32
N GLY A 428 -20.62 9.97 6.32
CA GLY A 428 -20.58 9.37 7.66
C GLY A 428 -19.51 9.93 8.59
N VAL A 429 -18.66 10.82 8.15
CA VAL A 429 -17.73 11.60 8.98
C VAL A 429 -18.40 12.93 9.33
N LEU A 430 -18.39 13.30 10.61
CA LEU A 430 -19.01 14.54 11.06
C LEU A 430 -18.01 15.69 11.04
N GLY A 431 -18.46 16.87 10.62
CA GLY A 431 -17.68 18.11 10.58
C GLY A 431 -17.49 18.77 11.95
N SER A 432 -17.00 18.00 12.92
CA SER A 432 -16.69 18.46 14.27
C SER A 432 -15.55 17.63 14.84
N TYR A 433 -14.91 18.12 15.89
CA TYR A 433 -13.90 17.32 16.56
C TYR A 433 -14.49 16.13 17.33
N SER A 434 -13.72 15.05 17.40
CA SER A 434 -14.06 13.82 18.11
C SER A 434 -14.19 14.02 19.62
N ASN A 435 -15.04 13.23 20.26
CA ASN A 435 -15.11 13.16 21.72
C ASN A 435 -13.76 12.76 22.36
N TYR A 436 -12.85 12.16 21.58
CA TYR A 436 -11.49 11.84 22.04
C TYR A 436 -10.73 13.08 22.51
N LEU A 437 -10.90 14.23 21.83
CA LEU A 437 -10.29 15.48 22.26
C LEU A 437 -10.87 16.01 23.59
N LYS A 438 -12.16 15.74 23.86
CA LYS A 438 -12.80 16.11 25.14
C LYS A 438 -12.35 15.25 26.33
N MET A 439 -11.78 14.08 26.07
CA MET A 439 -11.27 13.18 27.11
C MET A 439 -9.88 13.61 27.59
N ILE A 440 -9.20 14.47 26.86
CA ILE A 440 -7.93 15.07 27.26
C ILE A 440 -8.23 16.37 28.03
N PRO A 441 -7.65 16.59 29.21
CA PRO A 441 -7.86 17.83 29.98
C PRO A 441 -7.49 19.08 29.19
N GLU A 442 -8.33 20.11 29.27
CA GLU A 442 -8.16 21.34 28.49
C GLU A 442 -6.88 22.10 28.84
N GLU A 443 -6.42 21.99 30.10
CA GLU A 443 -5.14 22.57 30.54
C GLU A 443 -3.91 22.01 29.80
N LEU A 444 -4.02 20.80 29.22
CA LEU A 444 -2.96 20.16 28.42
C LEU A 444 -3.07 20.49 26.93
N LEU A 445 -4.15 21.15 26.51
CA LEU A 445 -4.42 21.47 25.12
C LEU A 445 -4.14 22.95 24.83
N GLU A 446 -3.64 23.21 23.63
CA GLU A 446 -3.52 24.53 23.05
C GLU A 446 -4.31 24.56 21.74
N TRP A 447 -5.48 25.20 21.79
CA TRP A 447 -6.32 25.38 20.61
C TRP A 447 -5.75 26.50 19.75
N LYS A 448 -5.25 26.14 18.57
CA LYS A 448 -4.84 27.10 17.56
C LYS A 448 -6.07 27.46 16.73
N GLU A 449 -6.61 28.66 16.96
CA GLU A 449 -7.72 29.14 16.15
C GLU A 449 -7.31 29.20 14.68
N ILE A 450 -8.26 28.87 13.83
CA ILE A 450 -8.14 29.16 12.41
C ILE A 450 -7.95 30.66 12.29
N ARG A 451 -6.92 31.06 11.55
CA ARG A 451 -6.69 32.46 11.13
C ARG A 451 -8.01 33.15 10.82
N SER A 452 -8.12 34.44 11.15
CA SER A 452 -9.32 35.25 11.03
C SER A 452 -10.03 35.08 9.66
N ASP A 453 -11.31 35.46 9.57
CA ASP A 453 -12.05 35.38 8.29
C ASP A 453 -11.40 36.21 7.15
N GLU A 454 -10.59 37.20 7.48
CA GLU A 454 -9.75 37.92 6.51
C GLU A 454 -8.59 37.08 5.97
N GLU A 455 -7.94 36.30 6.81
CA GLU A 455 -6.88 35.37 6.40
C GLU A 455 -7.45 34.18 5.64
N LYS A 456 -8.66 33.70 5.97
CA LYS A 456 -9.39 32.68 5.17
C LYS A 456 -9.69 33.20 3.77
N ARG A 457 -10.13 34.47 3.65
CA ARG A 457 -10.40 35.12 2.35
C ARG A 457 -9.12 35.38 1.57
N THR A 458 -8.03 35.70 2.23
CA THR A 458 -6.72 35.92 1.62
C THR A 458 -6.14 34.60 1.10
N ASN A 459 -6.21 33.53 1.89
CA ASN A 459 -5.77 32.19 1.46
C ASN A 459 -6.63 31.65 0.32
N LEU A 460 -7.96 31.83 0.33
CA LEU A 460 -8.82 31.42 -0.77
C LEU A 460 -8.51 32.21 -2.07
N LYS A 461 -8.21 33.50 -1.95
CA LYS A 461 -7.77 34.32 -3.09
C LYS A 461 -6.40 33.89 -3.61
N GLU A 462 -5.49 33.53 -2.72
CA GLU A 462 -4.16 33.08 -3.08
C GLU A 462 -4.18 31.68 -3.72
N LEU A 463 -5.00 30.77 -3.19
CA LEU A 463 -5.29 29.47 -3.80
C LEU A 463 -5.91 29.61 -5.20
N THR A 464 -6.90 30.50 -5.33
CA THR A 464 -7.51 30.78 -6.64
C THR A 464 -6.51 31.41 -7.60
N ARG A 465 -5.57 32.21 -7.11
CA ARG A 465 -4.49 32.78 -7.91
C ARG A 465 -3.50 31.69 -8.35
N ARG A 466 -3.02 30.85 -7.42
CA ARG A 466 -2.10 29.74 -7.71
C ARG A 466 -2.72 28.75 -8.70
N ALA A 467 -3.96 28.32 -8.49
CA ALA A 467 -4.68 27.46 -9.42
C ALA A 467 -4.83 28.07 -10.82
N LYS A 468 -5.10 29.39 -10.91
CA LYS A 468 -5.12 30.10 -12.20
C LYS A 468 -3.74 30.21 -12.85
N GLU A 469 -2.68 30.39 -12.06
CA GLU A 469 -1.30 30.43 -12.55
C GLU A 469 -0.86 29.04 -13.06
N GLU A 470 -1.27 27.97 -12.39
CA GLU A 470 -0.99 26.60 -12.83
C GLU A 470 -1.75 26.21 -14.10
N ILE A 471 -3.04 26.55 -14.18
CA ILE A 471 -3.82 26.40 -15.42
C ILE A 471 -3.13 27.17 -16.56
N ARG A 472 -2.68 28.40 -16.30
CA ARG A 472 -1.98 29.22 -17.29
C ARG A 472 -0.61 28.66 -17.67
N LYS A 473 0.13 28.07 -16.72
CA LYS A 473 1.40 27.36 -17.00
C LYS A 473 1.15 26.10 -17.83
N ALA A 474 0.13 25.31 -17.48
CA ALA A 474 -0.25 24.12 -18.23
C ALA A 474 -0.77 24.45 -19.63
N GLU A 475 -1.49 25.56 -19.80
CA GLU A 475 -1.92 26.09 -21.11
C GLU A 475 -0.72 26.62 -21.91
N ALA A 476 0.22 27.30 -21.27
CA ALA A 476 1.46 27.79 -21.91
C ALA A 476 2.35 26.62 -22.36
N GLN A 477 2.52 25.61 -21.52
CA GLN A 477 3.27 24.39 -21.85
C GLN A 477 2.60 23.57 -22.97
N LYS A 478 1.27 23.51 -22.99
CA LYS A 478 0.52 22.95 -24.14
C LYS A 478 0.72 23.79 -25.40
N ALA A 479 0.78 25.12 -25.28
CA ALA A 479 1.02 26.01 -26.43
C ALA A 479 2.47 25.91 -26.94
N GLU A 480 3.46 25.77 -26.06
CA GLU A 480 4.85 25.49 -26.41
C GLU A 480 5.01 24.13 -27.10
N ASN A 481 4.44 23.08 -26.55
CA ASN A 481 4.45 21.75 -27.17
C ASN A 481 3.73 21.73 -28.54
N VAL A 482 2.68 22.52 -28.71
CA VAL A 482 2.01 22.70 -30.02
C VAL A 482 2.87 23.52 -30.96
N GLN A 483 3.67 24.45 -30.47
CA GLN A 483 4.58 25.26 -31.26
C GLN A 483 5.87 24.51 -31.65
N GLU A 484 6.39 23.64 -30.76
CA GLU A 484 7.46 22.70 -31.07
C GLU A 484 7.02 21.66 -32.10
N GLN A 485 5.81 21.09 -31.95
CA GLN A 485 5.24 20.20 -32.97
C GLN A 485 4.99 20.90 -34.31
N LYS A 486 4.65 22.19 -34.31
CA LYS A 486 4.56 22.98 -35.54
C LYS A 486 5.93 23.30 -36.16
N THR A 487 6.97 23.51 -35.35
CA THR A 487 8.34 23.76 -35.84
C THR A 487 9.01 22.46 -36.31
N GLU A 488 8.66 21.32 -35.79
CA GLU A 488 9.07 19.99 -36.34
C GLU A 488 8.32 19.67 -37.62
N SER A 489 7.03 20.00 -37.74
CA SER A 489 6.28 19.82 -38.98
C SER A 489 6.73 20.80 -40.10
N GLU A 490 7.14 22.02 -39.78
CA GLU A 490 7.70 22.97 -40.79
C GLU A 490 9.09 22.60 -41.31
N LYS A 491 9.80 21.65 -40.65
CA LYS A 491 11.09 21.11 -41.15
C LYS A 491 10.93 19.90 -42.07
N THR A 492 9.72 19.41 -42.26
CA THR A 492 9.40 18.24 -43.12
C THR A 492 8.53 18.59 -44.33
N GLU A 493 8.19 19.84 -44.56
CA GLU A 493 7.39 20.26 -45.72
C GLU A 493 8.22 20.53 -46.97
N ASN A 494 8.44 19.47 -47.72
CA ASN A 494 8.45 19.48 -49.18
C ASN A 494 7.69 18.25 -49.65
N VAL A 495 6.37 18.17 -49.35
CA VAL A 495 5.47 17.13 -49.85
C VAL A 495 4.33 17.85 -50.61
N GLN A 496 4.20 17.53 -51.87
CA GLN A 496 3.11 17.98 -52.76
C GLN A 496 1.77 17.69 -52.06
N GLU A 497 0.86 18.68 -52.01
CA GLU A 497 -0.51 18.51 -51.50
C GLU A 497 -1.25 17.47 -52.31
N GLN A 498 -1.47 16.29 -51.74
CA GLN A 498 -2.33 15.27 -52.35
C GLN A 498 -3.78 15.64 -52.15
N LYS A 499 -4.57 15.59 -53.25
CA LYS A 499 -6.00 15.88 -53.25
C LYS A 499 -6.79 14.60 -53.44
N ALA A 500 -8.00 14.56 -52.86
CA ALA A 500 -8.90 13.44 -52.98
C ALA A 500 -10.32 13.91 -53.30
N ILE A 501 -11.06 13.16 -54.12
CA ILE A 501 -12.45 13.44 -54.49
C ILE A 501 -13.38 12.41 -53.83
N HIS A 502 -14.44 12.91 -53.20
CA HIS A 502 -15.53 12.08 -52.70
C HIS A 502 -16.86 12.47 -53.41
N PRO A 503 -17.68 11.53 -53.88
CA PRO A 503 -18.90 11.83 -54.65
C PRO A 503 -19.90 12.77 -53.97
N LYS A 504 -19.95 12.74 -52.65
CA LYS A 504 -20.86 13.54 -51.83
C LYS A 504 -20.23 14.85 -51.32
N TYR A 505 -18.92 14.87 -51.03
CA TYR A 505 -18.27 16.00 -50.34
C TYR A 505 -17.40 16.86 -51.27
N GLY A 506 -17.21 16.40 -52.54
CA GLY A 506 -16.38 17.11 -53.53
C GLY A 506 -14.88 16.87 -53.34
N THR A 507 -14.06 17.84 -53.75
CA THR A 507 -12.60 17.77 -53.65
C THR A 507 -12.13 18.26 -52.29
N GLY A 508 -11.30 17.48 -51.64
CA GLY A 508 -10.66 17.81 -50.37
C GLY A 508 -9.15 17.60 -50.40
N ILE A 509 -8.44 18.03 -49.36
CA ILE A 509 -7.01 17.87 -49.16
C ILE A 509 -6.78 16.71 -48.19
N VAL A 510 -5.90 15.78 -48.53
CA VAL A 510 -5.54 14.67 -47.68
C VAL A 510 -4.67 15.20 -46.51
N THR A 511 -5.19 15.04 -45.30
CA THR A 511 -4.51 15.54 -44.10
C THR A 511 -3.71 14.44 -43.34
N SER A 512 -4.10 13.17 -43.52
CA SER A 512 -3.42 12.01 -42.98
C SER A 512 -3.76 10.78 -43.79
N GLU A 513 -2.81 9.87 -43.96
CA GLU A 513 -2.98 8.62 -44.68
C GLU A 513 -2.15 7.52 -44.00
N ASP A 514 -2.79 6.39 -43.69
CA ASP A 514 -2.13 5.19 -43.21
C ASP A 514 -2.52 3.98 -44.10
N ASP A 515 -2.08 2.77 -43.71
CA ASP A 515 -2.33 1.55 -44.52
C ASP A 515 -3.83 1.21 -44.66
N MET A 516 -4.67 1.65 -43.74
CA MET A 516 -6.09 1.28 -43.70
C MET A 516 -7.05 2.46 -43.93
N MET A 517 -6.65 3.69 -43.58
CA MET A 517 -7.52 4.85 -43.59
C MET A 517 -6.88 6.06 -44.27
N VAL A 518 -7.74 6.95 -44.77
CA VAL A 518 -7.37 8.25 -45.29
C VAL A 518 -8.25 9.32 -44.66
N GLU A 519 -7.68 10.37 -44.11
CA GLU A 519 -8.38 11.54 -43.60
C GLU A 519 -8.28 12.67 -44.64
N VAL A 520 -9.43 13.19 -45.03
CA VAL A 520 -9.55 14.24 -46.06
C VAL A 520 -10.32 15.42 -45.47
N GLU A 521 -9.78 16.63 -45.60
CA GLU A 521 -10.44 17.85 -45.21
C GLU A 521 -11.14 18.50 -46.41
N PHE A 522 -12.47 18.61 -46.29
CA PHE A 522 -13.32 19.22 -47.33
C PHE A 522 -13.71 20.64 -46.94
N PRO A 523 -13.60 21.63 -47.84
CA PRO A 523 -13.78 23.05 -47.52
C PRO A 523 -15.11 23.42 -46.82
N ASN A 524 -16.18 22.68 -47.10
CA ASN A 524 -17.52 22.95 -46.55
C ASN A 524 -18.02 21.91 -45.54
N TYR A 525 -17.23 20.85 -45.29
CA TYR A 525 -17.69 19.69 -44.50
C TYR A 525 -16.68 19.25 -43.42
N GLY A 526 -15.53 19.94 -43.31
CA GLY A 526 -14.46 19.62 -42.36
C GLY A 526 -13.79 18.27 -42.62
N LYS A 527 -13.06 17.78 -41.63
CA LYS A 527 -12.32 16.53 -41.74
C LYS A 527 -13.23 15.31 -41.70
N LYS A 528 -12.99 14.36 -42.59
CA LYS A 528 -13.68 13.07 -42.71
C LYS A 528 -12.66 11.94 -42.88
N GLN A 529 -12.92 10.83 -42.24
CA GLN A 529 -12.08 9.63 -42.33
C GLN A 529 -12.76 8.55 -43.16
N PHE A 530 -12.03 7.95 -44.09
CA PHE A 530 -12.52 6.93 -45.01
C PHE A 530 -11.59 5.70 -44.94
N ILE A 531 -12.19 4.51 -45.00
CA ILE A 531 -11.45 3.25 -45.05
C ILE A 531 -11.09 2.96 -46.50
N LYS A 532 -9.80 2.82 -46.81
CA LYS A 532 -9.29 2.62 -48.17
C LYS A 532 -9.90 1.40 -48.87
N ALA A 533 -10.22 0.34 -48.11
CA ALA A 533 -10.84 -0.87 -48.67
C ALA A 533 -12.20 -0.66 -49.32
N PHE A 534 -12.93 0.42 -48.99
CA PHE A 534 -14.24 0.70 -49.54
C PHE A 534 -14.20 1.63 -50.77
N GLN A 535 -13.03 2.16 -51.16
CA GLN A 535 -12.80 3.05 -52.30
C GLN A 535 -13.80 4.22 -52.39
N GLU A 536 -14.22 4.77 -51.25
CA GLU A 536 -15.18 5.88 -51.18
C GLU A 536 -14.57 7.21 -51.62
N VAL A 537 -13.24 7.30 -51.68
CA VAL A 537 -12.46 8.49 -52.03
C VAL A 537 -11.47 8.14 -53.12
N GLU A 538 -11.47 8.92 -54.21
CA GLU A 538 -10.53 8.78 -55.32
C GLU A 538 -9.35 9.76 -55.12
N MET A 539 -8.13 9.23 -55.08
CA MET A 539 -6.92 10.03 -54.90
C MET A 539 -6.51 10.65 -56.23
N ILE A 540 -6.32 11.99 -56.25
CA ILE A 540 -5.82 12.70 -57.44
C ILE A 540 -4.30 12.79 -57.30
N ARG A 541 -3.58 12.21 -58.25
CA ARG A 541 -2.10 12.31 -58.36
C ARG A 541 -1.69 13.61 -59.01
#